data_ba8bfdf898a1207332aa813c3766e9b9
#
_entry.id   ba8bfdf898a1207332aa813c3766e9b9
#
_cell.length_a   1.000
_cell.length_b   1.000
_cell.length_c   1.000
_cell.angle_alpha   90.00
_cell.angle_beta   90.00
_cell.angle_gamma   90.00
#
_symmetry.space_group_name_H-M   'P 1'
#
loop_
_entity.id
_entity.type
_entity.pdbx_description
1 polymer ?
#
loop_
_entity_poly.entity_id
_entity_poly.type
_entity_poly.pdbx_seq_one_letter_code
_entity_poly.pdbx_strand_id
1 'polypeptide(L)'
;MAAFKLMLCVSLLHGVLAKGSESRIECTPEVMKVTVPMDGDRQLSYLDQLKEYKPCKPAMEDNVATFMLDLQDPHTCGVTRVLNKVTGKRTFYHKIVIETAGGHETHTVRCVVAGKRVARAVDFPLDLIEPDVINITRNEQGYGPDPILAAVVKQNGRQVTGEISVSPGTPLSMEINLDEKSKSVYGLLVNYMHVTDTGKQQETIIFNGCSVDPYLFDNFITTDDGVLSAKFRAFKFPDTSYVQFKGTVTVCLDKCQGVQCTNGVTGYGRRRRSIASSDNSNKVYEVSLTTFIKVDWKEGEKQKTS
;
A
#
# COMPACT_ATOMS: atom_id res chain seq x y z
N MET A 1 47.88 -62.50 -20.18
CA MET A 1 47.98 -61.01 -20.15
C MET A 1 46.72 -60.41 -20.77
N ALA A 2 45.76 -60.12 -19.92
CA ALA A 2 44.47 -59.58 -20.35
C ALA A 2 44.43 -58.09 -19.98
N ALA A 3 44.34 -57.20 -20.98
CA ALA A 3 44.26 -55.77 -20.83
C ALA A 3 42.80 -55.38 -20.59
N PHE A 4 42.51 -54.83 -19.41
CA PHE A 4 41.23 -54.35 -18.97
C PHE A 4 41.09 -52.87 -19.47
N LYS A 5 40.25 -52.63 -20.48
CA LYS A 5 39.91 -51.28 -20.94
C LYS A 5 38.82 -50.69 -20.02
N LEU A 6 39.22 -49.74 -19.21
CA LEU A 6 38.33 -48.92 -18.39
C LEU A 6 37.66 -47.88 -19.27
N MET A 7 36.34 -48.02 -19.52
CA MET A 7 35.54 -47.08 -20.28
C MET A 7 34.95 -46.05 -19.32
N LEU A 8 35.48 -44.82 -19.33
CA LEU A 8 35.02 -43.69 -18.52
C LEU A 8 33.76 -43.12 -19.18
N CYS A 9 32.59 -43.42 -18.61
CA CYS A 9 31.35 -42.75 -18.97
C CYS A 9 31.30 -41.35 -18.30
N VAL A 10 31.61 -40.31 -19.07
CA VAL A 10 31.38 -38.91 -18.67
C VAL A 10 29.93 -38.57 -18.97
N SER A 11 29.08 -38.70 -17.96
CA SER A 11 27.71 -38.19 -17.99
C SER A 11 27.74 -36.64 -17.90
N LEU A 12 27.57 -35.98 -19.02
CA LEU A 12 27.29 -34.53 -19.10
C LEU A 12 25.90 -34.26 -18.49
N LEU A 13 25.88 -33.93 -17.20
CA LEU A 13 24.72 -33.29 -16.60
C LEU A 13 24.57 -31.91 -17.21
N HIS A 14 23.71 -31.79 -18.23
CA HIS A 14 23.17 -30.50 -18.66
C HIS A 14 22.22 -30.01 -17.56
N GLY A 15 22.76 -29.21 -16.62
CA GLY A 15 21.95 -28.42 -15.74
C GLY A 15 21.22 -27.39 -16.58
N VAL A 16 19.95 -27.66 -16.87
CA VAL A 16 19.02 -26.63 -17.37
C VAL A 16 18.84 -25.67 -16.20
N LEU A 17 19.64 -24.62 -16.18
CA LEU A 17 19.35 -23.40 -15.37
C LEU A 17 18.02 -22.86 -15.91
N ALA A 18 16.93 -23.15 -15.22
CA ALA A 18 15.67 -22.48 -15.41
C ALA A 18 15.93 -20.98 -15.10
N LYS A 19 16.16 -20.21 -16.16
CA LYS A 19 16.25 -18.77 -16.14
C LYS A 19 14.81 -18.27 -15.91
N GLY A 20 14.39 -18.23 -14.62
CA GLY A 20 13.14 -17.59 -14.28
C GLY A 20 13.22 -16.16 -14.80
N SER A 21 12.36 -15.83 -15.76
CA SER A 21 12.37 -14.49 -16.33
C SER A 21 11.86 -13.51 -15.27
N GLU A 22 12.75 -12.62 -14.88
CA GLU A 22 12.55 -11.64 -13.82
C GLU A 22 11.63 -10.52 -14.30
N SER A 23 10.70 -10.07 -13.45
CA SER A 23 9.84 -8.93 -13.77
C SER A 23 10.69 -7.66 -13.87
N ARG A 24 10.46 -6.86 -14.92
CA ARG A 24 11.18 -5.60 -15.14
C ARG A 24 10.31 -4.41 -14.74
N ILE A 25 10.91 -3.45 -14.04
CA ILE A 25 10.24 -2.23 -13.58
C ILE A 25 10.95 -1.02 -14.22
N GLU A 26 10.17 -0.17 -14.88
CA GLU A 26 10.62 1.10 -15.45
C GLU A 26 9.84 2.22 -14.77
N CYS A 27 10.56 3.22 -14.22
CA CYS A 27 9.99 4.30 -13.44
C CYS A 27 10.22 5.64 -14.11
N THR A 28 9.15 6.40 -14.28
CA THR A 28 9.18 7.85 -14.56
C THR A 28 8.50 8.59 -13.40
N PRO A 29 8.55 9.93 -13.35
CA PRO A 29 7.79 10.69 -12.36
C PRO A 29 6.26 10.52 -12.45
N GLU A 30 5.76 10.12 -13.62
CA GLU A 30 4.34 9.98 -13.93
C GLU A 30 3.84 8.54 -13.94
N VAL A 31 4.70 7.58 -14.31
CA VAL A 31 4.29 6.20 -14.60
C VAL A 31 5.28 5.19 -14.05
N MET A 32 4.76 4.13 -13.44
CA MET A 32 5.49 2.90 -13.16
C MET A 32 5.01 1.82 -14.12
N LYS A 33 5.86 1.46 -15.10
CA LYS A 33 5.62 0.37 -16.04
C LYS A 33 6.24 -0.91 -15.48
N VAL A 34 5.44 -1.95 -15.37
CA VAL A 34 5.90 -3.26 -14.91
C VAL A 34 5.61 -4.30 -15.98
N THR A 35 6.63 -5.01 -16.41
CA THR A 35 6.53 -6.11 -17.38
C THR A 35 6.80 -7.43 -16.67
N VAL A 36 5.87 -8.37 -16.81
CA VAL A 36 5.93 -9.70 -16.21
C VAL A 36 5.89 -10.73 -17.34
N PRO A 37 6.98 -11.44 -17.59
CA PRO A 37 6.96 -12.55 -18.53
C PRO A 37 6.03 -13.66 -18.04
N MET A 38 5.18 -14.15 -18.97
CA MET A 38 4.17 -15.17 -18.70
C MET A 38 4.57 -16.50 -19.36
N ASP A 39 5.81 -16.90 -19.10
CA ASP A 39 6.40 -18.15 -19.58
C ASP A 39 6.34 -19.29 -18.53
N GLY A 40 6.59 -20.48 -18.97
CA GLY A 40 6.60 -21.66 -18.09
C GLY A 40 5.19 -22.04 -17.62
N ASP A 41 4.99 -22.09 -16.31
CA ASP A 41 3.73 -22.46 -15.65
C ASP A 41 2.85 -21.27 -15.24
N ARG A 42 3.26 -20.04 -15.57
CA ARG A 42 2.52 -18.81 -15.28
C ARG A 42 1.27 -18.69 -16.14
N GLN A 43 0.10 -18.58 -15.49
CA GLN A 43 -1.19 -18.61 -16.18
C GLN A 43 -1.87 -17.24 -16.22
N LEU A 44 -1.76 -16.47 -15.13
CA LEU A 44 -2.43 -15.18 -14.98
C LEU A 44 -1.60 -14.26 -14.11
N SER A 45 -1.59 -12.96 -14.46
CA SER A 45 -0.98 -11.93 -13.62
C SER A 45 -1.95 -10.79 -13.41
N TYR A 46 -2.05 -10.30 -12.18
CA TYR A 46 -2.95 -9.21 -11.80
C TYR A 46 -2.41 -8.43 -10.59
N LEU A 47 -2.95 -7.24 -10.38
CA LEU A 47 -2.68 -6.44 -9.19
C LEU A 47 -3.44 -7.02 -7.99
N ASP A 48 -2.78 -7.11 -6.83
CA ASP A 48 -3.40 -7.61 -5.60
C ASP A 48 -4.74 -6.91 -5.32
N GLN A 49 -5.78 -7.67 -4.97
CA GLN A 49 -7.17 -7.25 -4.78
C GLN A 49 -7.94 -6.88 -6.07
N LEU A 50 -7.32 -6.89 -7.26
CA LEU A 50 -7.88 -6.36 -8.50
C LEU A 50 -7.97 -7.37 -9.65
N LYS A 51 -8.02 -8.68 -9.35
CA LYS A 51 -8.03 -9.76 -10.34
C LYS A 51 -9.08 -9.56 -11.44
N GLU A 52 -10.30 -9.19 -11.04
CA GLU A 52 -11.43 -9.00 -11.97
C GLU A 52 -11.68 -7.52 -12.32
N TYR A 53 -10.94 -6.58 -11.73
CA TYR A 53 -11.14 -5.16 -11.95
C TYR A 53 -10.58 -4.72 -13.31
N LYS A 54 -11.46 -4.59 -14.28
CA LYS A 54 -11.12 -4.33 -15.69
C LYS A 54 -10.18 -3.14 -15.93
N PRO A 55 -10.35 -1.97 -15.25
CA PRO A 55 -9.50 -0.80 -15.53
C PRO A 55 -8.01 -1.01 -15.23
N CYS A 56 -7.67 -1.98 -14.39
CA CYS A 56 -6.29 -2.21 -13.95
C CYS A 56 -5.72 -3.56 -14.40
N LYS A 57 -6.35 -4.18 -15.41
CA LYS A 57 -5.82 -5.38 -16.05
C LYS A 57 -4.56 -5.06 -16.86
N PRO A 58 -3.57 -5.97 -16.91
CA PRO A 58 -2.41 -5.78 -17.78
C PRO A 58 -2.77 -5.89 -19.26
N ALA A 59 -2.02 -5.19 -20.09
CA ALA A 59 -1.97 -5.49 -21.52
C ALA A 59 -1.16 -6.78 -21.73
N MET A 60 -1.68 -7.68 -22.56
CA MET A 60 -1.02 -8.96 -22.87
C MET A 60 -0.52 -8.92 -24.31
N GLU A 61 0.82 -9.00 -24.48
CA GLU A 61 1.48 -9.06 -25.79
C GLU A 61 2.64 -10.05 -25.70
N ASP A 62 2.78 -10.94 -26.67
CA ASP A 62 3.91 -11.89 -26.81
C ASP A 62 4.26 -12.64 -25.51
N ASN A 63 3.27 -13.14 -24.79
CA ASN A 63 3.44 -13.77 -23.48
C ASN A 63 4.06 -12.86 -22.40
N VAL A 64 3.85 -11.55 -22.50
CA VAL A 64 4.26 -10.58 -21.50
C VAL A 64 3.04 -9.82 -21.00
N ALA A 65 2.84 -9.80 -19.68
CA ALA A 65 1.85 -8.96 -19.03
C ALA A 65 2.47 -7.60 -18.70
N THR A 66 1.92 -6.52 -19.24
CA THR A 66 2.41 -5.15 -19.02
C THR A 66 1.39 -4.34 -18.23
N PHE A 67 1.80 -3.88 -17.04
CA PHE A 67 1.03 -2.95 -16.22
C PHE A 67 1.54 -1.54 -16.40
N MET A 68 0.62 -0.59 -16.65
CA MET A 68 0.90 0.84 -16.70
C MET A 68 0.23 1.51 -15.51
N LEU A 69 0.99 1.81 -14.45
CA LEU A 69 0.47 2.35 -13.20
C LEU A 69 0.73 3.87 -13.17
N ASP A 70 -0.36 4.64 -13.15
CA ASP A 70 -0.29 6.10 -13.05
C ASP A 70 0.17 6.51 -11.64
N LEU A 71 1.25 7.28 -11.55
CA LEU A 71 1.78 7.82 -10.30
C LEU A 71 1.24 9.23 -9.98
N GLN A 72 0.53 9.85 -10.91
CA GLN A 72 -0.20 11.11 -10.70
C GLN A 72 -1.52 10.84 -9.95
N ASP A 73 -2.24 9.77 -10.35
CA ASP A 73 -3.39 9.23 -9.62
C ASP A 73 -3.14 7.78 -9.17
N PRO A 74 -2.33 7.58 -8.13
CA PRO A 74 -1.94 6.25 -7.67
C PRO A 74 -3.13 5.44 -7.12
N HIS A 75 -4.23 6.10 -6.77
CA HIS A 75 -5.40 5.44 -6.19
C HIS A 75 -6.17 4.60 -7.21
N THR A 76 -6.16 4.96 -8.48
CA THR A 76 -6.95 4.27 -9.52
C THR A 76 -6.69 2.77 -9.56
N CYS A 77 -5.42 2.35 -9.47
CA CYS A 77 -5.04 0.94 -9.43
C CYS A 77 -4.41 0.52 -8.09
N GLY A 78 -4.71 1.22 -7.01
CA GLY A 78 -4.32 0.80 -5.67
C GLY A 78 -2.84 0.97 -5.33
N VAL A 79 -2.10 1.77 -6.07
CA VAL A 79 -0.69 2.06 -5.77
C VAL A 79 -0.58 2.84 -4.47
N THR A 80 0.22 2.36 -3.54
CA THR A 80 0.52 3.08 -2.30
C THR A 80 1.65 4.07 -2.53
N ARG A 81 1.45 5.32 -2.09
CA ARG A 81 2.45 6.38 -2.15
C ARG A 81 2.94 6.74 -0.74
N VAL A 82 4.24 6.68 -0.52
CA VAL A 82 4.91 7.14 0.70
C VAL A 82 5.67 8.42 0.41
N LEU A 83 5.33 9.49 1.09
CA LEU A 83 6.02 10.77 1.03
C LEU A 83 6.88 10.94 2.27
N ASN A 84 8.18 11.00 2.12
CA ASN A 84 9.09 11.44 3.17
C ASN A 84 8.98 12.97 3.30
N LYS A 85 8.49 13.46 4.43
CA LYS A 85 8.25 14.90 4.67
C LYS A 85 9.55 15.70 4.83
N VAL A 86 10.63 15.04 5.19
CA VAL A 86 11.94 15.68 5.40
C VAL A 86 12.67 15.88 4.08
N THR A 87 12.69 14.82 3.24
CA THR A 87 13.46 14.84 1.98
C THR A 87 12.63 15.15 0.74
N GLY A 88 11.30 15.09 0.85
CA GLY A 88 10.39 15.19 -0.29
C GLY A 88 10.42 13.95 -1.21
N LYS A 89 11.18 12.92 -0.87
CA LYS A 89 11.25 11.67 -1.62
C LYS A 89 9.88 10.99 -1.61
N ARG A 90 9.44 10.53 -2.77
CA ARG A 90 8.21 9.76 -2.95
C ARG A 90 8.56 8.33 -3.34
N THR A 91 8.03 7.38 -2.62
CA THR A 91 8.13 5.95 -2.93
C THR A 91 6.74 5.43 -3.26
N PHE A 92 6.62 4.78 -4.40
CA PHE A 92 5.38 4.13 -4.83
C PHE A 92 5.60 2.63 -4.83
N TYR A 93 4.60 1.87 -4.39
CA TYR A 93 4.66 0.41 -4.47
C TYR A 93 3.27 -0.21 -4.61
N HIS A 94 3.26 -1.40 -5.18
CA HIS A 94 2.09 -2.26 -5.26
C HIS A 94 2.52 -3.74 -5.26
N LYS A 95 1.57 -4.64 -5.07
CA LYS A 95 1.80 -6.08 -5.17
C LYS A 95 1.20 -6.62 -6.45
N ILE A 96 1.97 -7.41 -7.18
CA ILE A 96 1.51 -8.18 -8.34
C ILE A 96 1.43 -9.63 -7.91
N VAL A 97 0.32 -10.26 -8.21
CA VAL A 97 0.08 -11.68 -8.02
C VAL A 97 0.22 -12.38 -9.37
N ILE A 98 0.96 -13.47 -9.39
CA ILE A 98 1.15 -14.32 -10.56
C ILE A 98 0.64 -15.71 -10.20
N GLU A 99 -0.40 -16.17 -10.88
CA GLU A 99 -0.91 -17.53 -10.72
C GLU A 99 -0.09 -18.50 -11.54
N THR A 100 0.28 -19.60 -10.91
CA THR A 100 1.01 -20.71 -11.51
C THR A 100 0.22 -21.99 -11.35
N ALA A 101 0.61 -23.05 -12.05
CA ALA A 101 -0.01 -24.37 -11.90
C ALA A 101 0.11 -24.93 -10.46
N GLY A 102 1.11 -24.50 -9.69
CA GLY A 102 1.36 -24.92 -8.31
C GLY A 102 0.83 -24.00 -7.23
N GLY A 103 0.21 -22.84 -7.58
CA GLY A 103 -0.28 -21.86 -6.61
C GLY A 103 -0.16 -20.42 -7.12
N HIS A 104 0.28 -19.51 -6.27
CA HIS A 104 0.51 -18.12 -6.67
C HIS A 104 1.80 -17.58 -6.05
N GLU A 105 2.45 -16.70 -6.80
CA GLU A 105 3.59 -15.89 -6.37
C GLU A 105 3.14 -14.45 -6.18
N THR A 106 3.69 -13.76 -5.18
CA THR A 106 3.41 -12.33 -4.96
C THR A 106 4.70 -11.54 -5.01
N HIS A 107 4.77 -10.56 -5.90
CA HIS A 107 5.92 -9.69 -6.09
C HIS A 107 5.57 -8.26 -5.71
N THR A 108 6.38 -7.65 -4.83
CA THR A 108 6.25 -6.21 -4.54
C THR A 108 7.06 -5.42 -5.55
N VAL A 109 6.38 -4.62 -6.37
CA VAL A 109 6.99 -3.68 -7.31
C VAL A 109 7.11 -2.31 -6.66
N ARG A 110 8.25 -1.65 -6.86
CA ARG A 110 8.56 -0.38 -6.19
C ARG A 110 9.20 0.61 -7.15
N CYS A 111 8.76 1.85 -7.09
CA CYS A 111 9.31 2.99 -7.80
C CYS A 111 9.68 4.12 -6.84
N VAL A 112 10.85 4.69 -6.98
CA VAL A 112 11.31 5.80 -6.16
C VAL A 112 11.53 7.02 -7.02
N VAL A 113 10.83 8.11 -6.69
CA VAL A 113 10.93 9.41 -7.35
C VAL A 113 11.59 10.39 -6.39
N ALA A 114 12.72 10.96 -6.80
CA ALA A 114 13.42 11.96 -6.00
C ALA A 114 12.52 13.18 -5.75
N GLY A 115 12.52 13.70 -4.53
CA GLY A 115 11.85 14.95 -4.21
C GLY A 115 12.55 16.12 -4.94
N LYS A 116 11.79 17.06 -5.46
CA LYS A 116 12.35 18.36 -5.81
C LYS A 116 12.77 19.00 -4.49
N ARG A 117 14.07 19.16 -4.27
CA ARG A 117 14.55 20.03 -3.17
C ARG A 117 14.03 21.42 -3.50
N VAL A 118 13.02 21.87 -2.76
CA VAL A 118 12.71 23.30 -2.70
C VAL A 118 13.85 23.88 -1.86
N ALA A 119 14.93 24.28 -2.52
CA ALA A 119 15.85 25.19 -1.92
C ALA A 119 15.02 26.47 -1.64
N ARG A 120 14.56 26.65 -0.41
CA ARG A 120 14.23 27.99 0.05
C ARG A 120 15.56 28.71 0.05
N ALA A 121 15.82 29.44 -1.03
CA ALA A 121 16.76 30.54 -0.99
C ALA A 121 16.20 31.51 0.07
N VAL A 122 16.67 31.39 1.28
CA VAL A 122 16.56 32.48 2.24
C VAL A 122 17.55 33.47 1.71
N ASP A 123 17.04 34.53 1.07
CA ASP A 123 17.82 35.68 0.66
C ASP A 123 18.24 36.37 1.96
N PHE A 124 19.42 36.00 2.49
CA PHE A 124 20.06 36.74 3.59
C PHE A 124 20.70 37.98 2.98
N PRO A 125 20.49 39.17 3.57
CA PRO A 125 21.25 40.34 3.20
C PRO A 125 22.73 40.04 3.29
N LEU A 126 23.51 40.45 2.28
CA LEU A 126 24.93 40.17 2.10
C LEU A 126 25.84 40.68 3.21
N ASP A 127 25.34 41.44 4.18
CA ASP A 127 26.11 42.10 5.23
C ASP A 127 26.30 41.28 6.52
N LEU A 128 25.86 40.01 6.55
CA LEU A 128 26.01 39.10 7.69
C LEU A 128 26.76 37.83 7.33
N ILE A 129 27.82 37.96 6.52
CA ILE A 129 28.75 36.85 6.30
C ILE A 129 29.83 36.93 7.36
N GLU A 130 29.61 36.36 8.53
CA GLU A 130 30.72 35.91 9.38
C GLU A 130 31.29 34.60 8.81
N PRO A 131 32.62 34.51 8.66
CA PRO A 131 33.25 33.32 8.07
C PRO A 131 33.49 32.24 9.12
N ASP A 132 32.45 31.72 9.74
CA ASP A 132 32.56 30.46 10.45
C ASP A 132 31.95 29.37 9.61
N VAL A 133 32.80 28.60 8.97
CA VAL A 133 32.46 27.33 8.33
C VAL A 133 31.99 26.37 9.43
N ILE A 134 30.73 26.50 9.84
CA ILE A 134 30.03 25.43 10.51
C ILE A 134 29.82 24.39 9.43
N ASN A 135 30.72 23.41 9.36
CA ASN A 135 30.46 22.14 8.72
C ASN A 135 29.28 21.49 9.47
N ILE A 136 28.07 21.91 9.14
CA ILE A 136 26.91 21.12 9.42
C ILE A 136 27.02 19.92 8.48
N THR A 137 27.77 18.92 8.90
CA THR A 137 27.53 17.56 8.49
C THR A 137 26.07 17.30 8.86
N ARG A 138 25.14 17.62 7.95
CA ARG A 138 23.81 17.05 7.99
C ARG A 138 24.06 15.55 7.92
N ASN A 139 24.11 14.93 9.08
CA ASN A 139 23.80 13.53 9.19
C ASN A 139 22.43 13.38 8.49
N GLU A 140 22.43 12.88 7.28
CA GLU A 140 21.28 12.21 6.68
C GLU A 140 21.11 10.91 7.48
N GLN A 141 20.94 11.02 8.78
CA GLN A 141 20.41 9.95 9.60
C GLN A 141 18.98 9.77 9.12
N GLY A 142 18.85 8.88 8.14
CA GLY A 142 17.54 8.35 7.82
C GLY A 142 16.93 7.83 9.12
N TYR A 143 15.76 8.33 9.47
CA TYR A 143 15.02 7.94 10.67
C TYR A 143 14.56 6.47 10.64
N GLY A 144 15.34 5.57 10.05
CA GLY A 144 15.02 4.16 9.87
C GLY A 144 14.63 3.83 8.41
N PRO A 145 14.17 2.60 8.14
CA PRO A 145 13.79 2.17 6.80
C PRO A 145 12.58 2.95 6.29
N ASP A 146 12.46 3.13 4.96
CA ASP A 146 11.23 3.65 4.37
C ASP A 146 10.06 2.73 4.76
N PRO A 147 9.00 3.23 5.39
CA PRO A 147 7.91 2.39 5.89
C PRO A 147 7.13 1.76 4.73
N ILE A 148 6.81 0.48 4.85
CA ILE A 148 5.89 -0.22 3.96
C ILE A 148 4.63 -0.52 4.74
N LEU A 149 3.50 0.02 4.27
CA LEU A 149 2.19 -0.20 4.87
C LEU A 149 1.35 -1.13 4.00
N ALA A 150 0.54 -1.94 4.64
CA ALA A 150 -0.50 -2.72 4.00
C ALA A 150 -1.83 -2.45 4.69
N ALA A 151 -2.86 -2.11 3.90
CA ALA A 151 -4.24 -2.10 4.35
C ALA A 151 -4.89 -3.41 3.91
N VAL A 152 -5.38 -4.17 4.87
CA VAL A 152 -6.05 -5.46 4.63
C VAL A 152 -7.43 -5.45 5.27
N VAL A 153 -8.39 -6.04 4.57
CA VAL A 153 -9.73 -6.27 5.10
C VAL A 153 -9.85 -7.74 5.50
N LYS A 154 -10.39 -7.99 6.68
CA LYS A 154 -10.56 -9.34 7.23
C LYS A 154 -12.02 -9.63 7.53
N GLN A 155 -12.41 -10.88 7.32
CA GLN A 155 -13.67 -11.46 7.77
C GLN A 155 -13.33 -12.63 8.71
N ASN A 156 -13.78 -12.59 9.95
CA ASN A 156 -13.48 -13.61 10.95
C ASN A 156 -11.97 -13.94 11.06
N GLY A 157 -11.12 -12.91 11.04
CA GLY A 157 -9.67 -13.04 11.12
C GLY A 157 -8.95 -13.48 9.84
N ARG A 158 -9.68 -13.83 8.76
CA ARG A 158 -9.12 -14.20 7.47
C ARG A 158 -9.16 -13.01 6.52
N GLN A 159 -8.07 -12.79 5.79
CA GLN A 159 -8.02 -11.72 4.79
C GLN A 159 -9.06 -11.96 3.70
N VAL A 160 -9.83 -10.92 3.39
CA VAL A 160 -10.71 -10.86 2.23
C VAL A 160 -9.84 -10.41 1.05
N THR A 161 -9.64 -11.31 0.10
CA THR A 161 -8.96 -10.99 -1.16
C THR A 161 -9.97 -10.48 -2.17
N GLY A 162 -9.52 -9.77 -3.22
CA GLY A 162 -10.41 -9.30 -4.28
C GLY A 162 -11.14 -10.41 -5.06
N GLU A 163 -10.85 -11.66 -4.79
CA GLU A 163 -11.50 -12.84 -5.35
C GLU A 163 -12.74 -13.26 -4.55
N ILE A 164 -12.81 -12.87 -3.29
CA ILE A 164 -13.91 -13.26 -2.40
C ILE A 164 -14.92 -12.11 -2.34
N SER A 165 -16.10 -12.35 -2.88
CA SER A 165 -17.24 -11.43 -2.68
C SER A 165 -17.81 -11.62 -1.29
N VAL A 166 -18.05 -10.53 -0.59
CA VAL A 166 -18.77 -10.50 0.68
C VAL A 166 -20.17 -9.93 0.46
N SER A 167 -21.16 -10.44 1.20
CA SER A 167 -22.53 -9.90 1.15
C SER A 167 -22.60 -8.57 1.92
N PRO A 168 -23.44 -7.62 1.48
CA PRO A 168 -23.76 -6.43 2.26
C PRO A 168 -24.16 -6.76 3.70
N GLY A 169 -23.76 -5.95 4.66
CA GLY A 169 -24.03 -6.17 6.08
C GLY A 169 -23.06 -7.14 6.78
N THR A 170 -22.20 -7.86 6.04
CA THR A 170 -21.19 -8.76 6.62
C THR A 170 -20.26 -8.00 7.55
N PRO A 171 -20.05 -8.47 8.81
CA PRO A 171 -19.08 -7.88 9.72
C PRO A 171 -17.64 -8.09 9.20
N LEU A 172 -16.89 -7.00 9.11
CA LEU A 172 -15.54 -6.96 8.62
C LEU A 172 -14.65 -6.16 9.59
N SER A 173 -13.35 -6.32 9.47
CA SER A 173 -12.36 -5.41 10.06
C SER A 173 -11.36 -4.96 9.00
N MET A 174 -10.97 -3.70 9.08
CA MET A 174 -9.84 -3.17 8.33
C MET A 174 -8.65 -3.06 9.26
N GLU A 175 -7.51 -3.57 8.80
CA GLU A 175 -6.25 -3.44 9.53
C GLU A 175 -5.21 -2.73 8.65
N ILE A 176 -4.47 -1.81 9.27
CA ILE A 176 -3.33 -1.13 8.64
C ILE A 176 -2.08 -1.54 9.41
N ASN A 177 -1.18 -2.22 8.70
CA ASN A 177 0.01 -2.82 9.27
C ASN A 177 1.27 -2.20 8.67
N LEU A 178 2.30 -2.04 9.48
CA LEU A 178 3.66 -1.81 9.04
C LEU A 178 4.37 -3.14 8.77
N ASP A 179 5.35 -3.13 7.86
CA ASP A 179 6.26 -4.26 7.69
C ASP A 179 7.11 -4.49 8.95
N GLU A 180 7.67 -5.69 9.08
CA GLU A 180 8.43 -6.12 10.27
C GLU A 180 9.60 -5.20 10.63
N LYS A 181 10.24 -4.58 9.62
CA LYS A 181 11.37 -3.67 9.83
C LYS A 181 10.94 -2.30 10.33
N SER A 182 9.72 -1.88 10.02
CA SER A 182 9.18 -0.56 10.31
C SER A 182 8.37 -0.52 11.60
N LYS A 183 7.74 -1.64 12.00
CA LYS A 183 6.85 -1.68 13.16
C LYS A 183 7.50 -1.36 14.50
N SER A 184 8.80 -1.61 14.63
CA SER A 184 9.56 -1.29 15.85
C SER A 184 10.02 0.17 15.92
N VAL A 185 9.92 0.91 14.82
CA VAL A 185 10.43 2.27 14.67
C VAL A 185 9.31 3.31 14.60
N TYR A 186 8.15 2.91 14.04
CA TYR A 186 7.09 3.85 13.67
C TYR A 186 5.76 3.51 14.30
N GLY A 187 4.98 4.56 14.60
CA GLY A 187 3.56 4.50 14.90
C GLY A 187 2.73 5.02 13.72
N LEU A 188 1.46 4.70 13.71
CA LEU A 188 0.52 5.02 12.64
C LEU A 188 -0.64 5.88 13.15
N LEU A 189 -1.17 6.72 12.25
CA LEU A 189 -2.30 7.58 12.48
C LEU A 189 -3.10 7.78 11.20
N VAL A 190 -4.35 7.30 11.14
CA VAL A 190 -5.22 7.53 9.97
C VAL A 190 -5.82 8.93 10.06
N ASN A 191 -5.41 9.84 9.20
CA ASN A 191 -5.90 11.21 9.23
C ASN A 191 -7.27 11.36 8.58
N TYR A 192 -7.42 10.69 7.44
CA TYR A 192 -8.58 10.80 6.58
C TYR A 192 -8.78 9.51 5.83
N MET A 193 -10.02 9.11 5.67
CA MET A 193 -10.39 8.00 4.81
C MET A 193 -11.77 8.23 4.22
N HIS A 194 -11.92 7.93 2.97
CA HIS A 194 -13.21 7.90 2.30
C HIS A 194 -13.35 6.61 1.49
N VAL A 195 -14.59 6.27 1.20
CA VAL A 195 -14.94 5.15 0.33
C VAL A 195 -15.57 5.68 -0.95
N THR A 196 -15.36 4.99 -2.04
CA THR A 196 -15.91 5.36 -3.34
C THR A 196 -16.33 4.13 -4.15
N ASP A 197 -17.26 4.35 -5.05
CA ASP A 197 -17.70 3.39 -6.06
C ASP A 197 -16.73 3.27 -7.25
N THR A 198 -15.54 3.86 -7.13
CA THR A 198 -14.57 4.04 -8.24
C THR A 198 -15.03 5.00 -9.34
N GLY A 199 -16.20 5.63 -9.18
CA GLY A 199 -16.80 6.60 -10.08
C GLY A 199 -17.01 7.96 -9.40
N LYS A 200 -18.27 8.34 -9.29
CA LYS A 200 -18.66 9.68 -8.80
C LYS A 200 -19.08 9.72 -7.33
N GLN A 201 -19.48 8.58 -6.77
CA GLN A 201 -19.98 8.52 -5.38
C GLN A 201 -18.80 8.33 -4.43
N GLN A 202 -18.75 9.15 -3.40
CA GLN A 202 -17.79 9.00 -2.31
C GLN A 202 -18.40 9.43 -0.99
N GLU A 203 -18.01 8.72 0.07
CA GLU A 203 -18.42 8.99 1.45
C GLU A 203 -17.22 9.04 2.37
N THR A 204 -17.11 10.07 3.18
CA THR A 204 -16.04 10.18 4.18
C THR A 204 -16.38 9.32 5.39
N ILE A 205 -15.49 8.39 5.74
CA ILE A 205 -15.67 7.48 6.88
C ILE A 205 -14.75 7.83 8.06
N ILE A 206 -13.56 8.37 7.80
CA ILE A 206 -12.67 8.90 8.85
C ILE A 206 -12.35 10.35 8.51
N PHE A 207 -12.53 11.23 9.46
CA PHE A 207 -12.19 12.64 9.35
C PHE A 207 -11.42 13.11 10.60
N ASN A 208 -10.26 13.74 10.38
CA ASN A 208 -9.37 14.14 11.48
C ASN A 208 -9.11 13.01 12.50
N GLY A 209 -9.10 11.76 12.01
CA GLY A 209 -8.81 10.58 12.77
C GLY A 209 -9.91 9.99 13.60
N CYS A 210 -11.07 10.55 13.49
CA CYS A 210 -12.27 9.99 14.11
C CYS A 210 -13.23 9.50 13.04
N SER A 211 -13.95 8.45 13.34
CA SER A 211 -15.07 8.00 12.54
C SER A 211 -16.13 9.09 12.43
N VAL A 212 -16.67 9.26 11.24
CA VAL A 212 -17.79 10.16 10.98
C VAL A 212 -19.10 9.52 11.45
N ASP A 213 -19.23 8.21 11.24
CA ASP A 213 -20.35 7.39 11.70
C ASP A 213 -19.84 6.06 12.28
N PRO A 214 -19.68 5.95 13.61
CA PRO A 214 -19.18 4.74 14.26
C PRO A 214 -20.08 3.51 14.11
N TYR A 215 -21.34 3.65 13.70
CA TYR A 215 -22.24 2.52 13.45
C TYR A 215 -21.91 1.83 12.12
N LEU A 216 -21.46 2.59 11.13
CA LEU A 216 -21.08 2.07 9.81
C LEU A 216 -19.61 1.64 9.77
N PHE A 217 -18.74 2.48 10.31
CA PHE A 217 -17.30 2.26 10.33
C PHE A 217 -16.74 2.79 11.66
N ASP A 218 -16.16 1.91 12.46
CA ASP A 218 -15.67 2.25 13.80
C ASP A 218 -14.40 3.12 13.75
N ASN A 219 -13.99 3.67 14.88
CA ASN A 219 -12.70 4.35 15.01
C ASN A 219 -11.56 3.36 14.84
N PHE A 220 -10.46 3.78 14.19
CA PHE A 220 -9.23 3.03 14.27
C PHE A 220 -8.67 3.07 15.68
N ILE A 221 -8.40 1.90 16.24
CA ILE A 221 -7.72 1.72 17.52
C ILE A 221 -6.39 1.00 17.28
N THR A 222 -5.40 1.25 18.12
CA THR A 222 -4.14 0.51 18.09
C THR A 222 -4.29 -0.77 18.90
N THR A 223 -3.91 -1.91 18.30
CA THR A 223 -3.77 -3.18 19.01
C THR A 223 -2.39 -3.24 19.71
N ASP A 224 -2.21 -4.23 20.58
CA ASP A 224 -0.94 -4.43 21.31
C ASP A 224 0.26 -4.64 20.38
N ASP A 225 0.02 -5.17 19.16
CA ASP A 225 1.03 -5.39 18.12
C ASP A 225 1.34 -4.15 17.30
N GLY A 226 0.77 -2.97 17.64
CA GLY A 226 0.96 -1.73 16.87
C GLY A 226 0.17 -1.65 15.57
N VAL A 227 -0.74 -2.59 15.34
CA VAL A 227 -1.65 -2.61 14.19
C VAL A 227 -2.80 -1.65 14.44
N LEU A 228 -3.17 -0.84 13.45
CA LEU A 228 -4.42 -0.09 13.48
C LEU A 228 -5.56 -0.97 13.00
N SER A 229 -6.62 -1.09 13.79
CA SER A 229 -7.80 -1.90 13.46
C SER A 229 -9.08 -1.10 13.65
N ALA A 230 -9.99 -1.22 12.67
CA ALA A 230 -11.34 -0.68 12.74
C ALA A 230 -12.35 -1.72 12.27
N LYS A 231 -13.47 -1.85 12.97
CA LYS A 231 -14.58 -2.73 12.59
C LYS A 231 -15.56 -1.97 11.73
N PHE A 232 -16.17 -2.66 10.77
CA PHE A 232 -17.22 -2.09 9.93
C PHE A 232 -18.13 -3.19 9.38
N ARG A 233 -19.21 -2.78 8.72
CA ARG A 233 -20.09 -3.68 7.97
C ARG A 233 -19.90 -3.45 6.50
N ALA A 234 -19.83 -4.53 5.72
CA ALA A 234 -19.75 -4.44 4.27
C ALA A 234 -20.98 -3.67 3.74
N PHE A 235 -20.74 -2.68 2.91
CA PHE A 235 -21.77 -1.94 2.19
C PHE A 235 -21.47 -1.97 0.69
N LYS A 236 -22.50 -1.77 -0.12
CA LYS A 236 -22.41 -1.83 -1.58
C LYS A 236 -22.96 -0.54 -2.17
N PHE A 237 -22.24 0.02 -3.13
CA PHE A 237 -22.79 1.07 -3.98
C PHE A 237 -23.75 0.45 -5.03
N PRO A 238 -24.78 1.19 -5.48
CA PRO A 238 -25.78 0.63 -6.39
C PRO A 238 -25.20 0.06 -7.69
N ASP A 239 -24.26 0.78 -8.29
CA ASP A 239 -23.82 0.55 -9.67
C ASP A 239 -22.54 -0.28 -9.81
N THR A 240 -21.90 -0.66 -8.69
CA THR A 240 -20.63 -1.40 -8.71
C THR A 240 -20.58 -2.45 -7.63
N SER A 241 -19.85 -3.53 -7.89
CA SER A 241 -19.49 -4.52 -6.88
C SER A 241 -18.20 -4.18 -6.15
N TYR A 242 -17.40 -3.22 -6.64
CA TYR A 242 -16.17 -2.81 -5.98
C TYR A 242 -16.40 -1.62 -5.06
N VAL A 243 -15.89 -1.73 -3.86
CA VAL A 243 -15.78 -0.64 -2.89
C VAL A 243 -14.31 -0.36 -2.68
N GLN A 244 -13.92 0.87 -2.99
CA GLN A 244 -12.56 1.34 -2.86
C GLN A 244 -12.43 2.23 -1.63
N PHE A 245 -11.51 1.91 -0.75
CA PHE A 245 -11.12 2.74 0.39
C PHE A 245 -9.85 3.51 0.06
N LYS A 246 -9.90 4.82 0.18
CA LYS A 246 -8.75 5.72 -0.02
C LYS A 246 -8.45 6.41 1.29
N GLY A 247 -7.21 6.26 1.78
CA GLY A 247 -6.81 6.79 3.08
C GLY A 247 -5.50 7.56 3.05
N THR A 248 -5.39 8.53 3.95
CA THR A 248 -4.13 9.21 4.26
C THR A 248 -3.72 8.86 5.68
N VAL A 249 -2.54 8.27 5.80
CA VAL A 249 -1.95 7.83 7.07
C VAL A 249 -0.68 8.63 7.34
N THR A 250 -0.58 9.17 8.54
CA THR A 250 0.67 9.75 9.05
C THR A 250 1.47 8.65 9.72
N VAL A 251 2.77 8.62 9.45
CA VAL A 251 3.74 7.77 10.13
C VAL A 251 4.59 8.64 11.04
N CYS A 252 4.61 8.29 12.31
CA CYS A 252 5.36 9.01 13.35
C CYS A 252 6.55 8.17 13.80
N LEU A 253 7.63 8.83 14.21
CA LEU A 253 8.67 8.16 14.98
C LEU A 253 8.11 7.70 16.32
N ASP A 254 8.40 6.47 16.72
CA ASP A 254 7.93 5.80 17.92
C ASP A 254 6.40 5.64 17.90
N LYS A 255 5.65 6.60 18.41
CA LYS A 255 4.19 6.55 18.51
C LYS A 255 3.54 7.82 17.99
N CYS A 256 2.40 7.65 17.30
CA CYS A 256 1.51 8.77 17.04
C CYS A 256 0.63 9.06 18.25
N GLN A 257 0.36 10.34 18.51
CA GLN A 257 -0.64 10.72 19.51
C GLN A 257 -2.04 10.50 18.94
N GLY A 258 -2.86 9.75 19.67
CA GLY A 258 -4.26 9.55 19.35
C GLY A 258 -5.11 10.82 19.56
N VAL A 259 -6.33 10.79 19.09
CA VAL A 259 -7.30 11.89 19.18
C VAL A 259 -8.49 11.44 20.01
N GLN A 260 -8.97 12.32 20.91
CA GLN A 260 -10.23 12.08 21.59
C GLN A 260 -11.40 12.35 20.65
N CYS A 261 -12.17 11.32 20.36
CA CYS A 261 -13.37 11.39 19.56
C CYS A 261 -14.60 11.67 20.41
N THR A 262 -15.69 12.11 19.78
CA THR A 262 -16.92 12.52 20.48
C THR A 262 -17.59 11.40 21.28
N ASN A 263 -17.33 10.14 20.93
CA ASN A 263 -17.84 8.96 21.64
C ASN A 263 -16.96 8.52 22.84
N GLY A 264 -15.98 9.34 23.23
CA GLY A 264 -15.07 9.06 24.35
C GLY A 264 -13.94 8.08 24.02
N VAL A 265 -13.90 7.56 22.80
CA VAL A 265 -12.83 6.65 22.33
C VAL A 265 -11.65 7.46 21.82
N THR A 266 -10.44 7.01 22.10
CA THR A 266 -9.24 7.57 21.49
C THR A 266 -9.08 6.98 20.09
N GLY A 267 -9.39 7.77 19.06
CA GLY A 267 -9.11 7.44 17.69
C GLY A 267 -7.66 7.77 17.34
N TYR A 268 -7.06 6.98 16.49
CA TYR A 268 -5.72 7.27 15.99
C TYR A 268 -5.82 8.11 14.72
N GLY A 269 -6.13 9.41 14.94
CA GLY A 269 -6.28 10.44 13.94
C GLY A 269 -5.95 11.85 14.45
N ARG A 270 -5.97 12.89 13.62
CA ARG A 270 -5.45 14.23 13.92
C ARG A 270 -6.47 15.11 14.63
N ARG A 271 -6.07 15.75 15.74
CA ARG A 271 -6.86 16.73 16.49
C ARG A 271 -7.13 18.02 15.71
N ARG A 272 -8.36 18.54 15.83
CA ARG A 272 -8.76 19.88 15.40
C ARG A 272 -7.92 20.94 16.15
N ARG A 273 -7.50 22.00 15.46
CA ARG A 273 -6.67 23.13 15.91
C ARG A 273 -6.79 23.45 17.41
N SER A 274 -5.89 22.94 18.19
CA SER A 274 -5.46 23.57 19.42
C SER A 274 -4.18 24.33 19.07
N ILE A 275 -4.13 25.62 19.39
CA ILE A 275 -2.94 26.46 19.33
C ILE A 275 -2.08 26.13 20.57
N ALA A 276 -1.73 24.87 20.73
CA ALA A 276 -0.61 24.44 21.51
C ALA A 276 0.38 23.89 20.51
N SER A 277 1.60 24.36 20.53
CA SER A 277 2.73 23.87 19.77
C SER A 277 2.84 22.37 19.89
N SER A 278 1.99 21.64 19.18
CA SER A 278 2.15 20.21 19.03
C SER A 278 3.34 20.02 18.13
N ASP A 279 4.40 19.59 18.72
CA ASP A 279 5.63 19.23 18.06
C ASP A 279 5.31 18.23 16.94
N ASN A 280 5.20 18.75 15.70
CA ASN A 280 5.02 17.93 14.51
C ASN A 280 6.35 17.26 14.09
N SER A 281 7.37 17.40 14.90
CA SER A 281 8.74 16.97 14.62
C SER A 281 8.83 15.45 14.44
N ASN A 282 7.95 14.69 15.07
CA ASN A 282 7.96 13.22 14.97
C ASN A 282 7.17 12.66 13.77
N LYS A 283 6.43 13.50 13.01
CA LYS A 283 5.65 13.07 11.84
C LYS A 283 6.51 13.06 10.58
N VAL A 284 7.12 11.94 10.30
CA VAL A 284 8.19 11.83 9.28
C VAL A 284 7.71 11.42 7.91
N TYR A 285 6.61 10.66 7.80
CA TYR A 285 6.05 10.27 6.51
C TYR A 285 4.53 10.54 6.44
N GLU A 286 4.08 10.69 5.20
CA GLU A 286 2.67 10.66 4.85
C GLU A 286 2.45 9.58 3.80
N VAL A 287 1.49 8.71 4.05
CA VAL A 287 1.18 7.60 3.18
C VAL A 287 -0.23 7.75 2.65
N SER A 288 -0.35 7.78 1.32
CA SER A 288 -1.63 7.62 0.64
C SER A 288 -1.78 6.15 0.28
N LEU A 289 -2.76 5.48 0.84
CA LEU A 289 -3.03 4.07 0.63
C LEU A 289 -4.42 3.85 0.04
N THR A 290 -4.57 2.73 -0.61
CA THR A 290 -5.83 2.29 -1.19
C THR A 290 -5.99 0.79 -0.96
N THR A 291 -7.22 0.38 -0.65
CA THR A 291 -7.60 -1.04 -0.62
C THR A 291 -8.96 -1.22 -1.25
N PHE A 292 -9.20 -2.38 -1.83
CA PHE A 292 -10.44 -2.73 -2.51
C PHE A 292 -11.07 -3.96 -1.86
N ILE A 293 -12.39 -3.98 -1.84
CA ILE A 293 -13.16 -5.19 -1.58
C ILE A 293 -14.23 -5.35 -2.65
N LYS A 294 -14.57 -6.59 -2.96
CA LYS A 294 -15.73 -6.90 -3.80
C LYS A 294 -16.91 -7.22 -2.90
N VAL A 295 -17.98 -6.45 -3.03
CA VAL A 295 -19.21 -6.61 -2.27
C VAL A 295 -20.34 -6.95 -3.24
N ASP A 296 -20.90 -8.13 -3.10
CA ASP A 296 -22.01 -8.58 -3.97
C ASP A 296 -22.96 -9.48 -3.18
N TRP A 297 -24.20 -9.55 -3.64
CA TRP A 297 -25.19 -10.48 -3.06
C TRP A 297 -24.79 -11.91 -3.40
N LYS A 298 -24.86 -12.82 -2.43
CA LYS A 298 -24.73 -14.25 -2.71
C LYS A 298 -25.88 -14.68 -3.61
N GLU A 299 -25.59 -15.61 -4.52
CA GLU A 299 -26.63 -16.23 -5.32
C GLU A 299 -27.71 -16.85 -4.40
N GLY A 300 -28.95 -16.40 -4.53
CA GLY A 300 -30.09 -16.79 -3.68
C GLY A 300 -30.57 -15.73 -2.69
N GLU A 301 -29.79 -14.68 -2.36
CA GLU A 301 -30.24 -13.58 -1.50
C GLU A 301 -30.92 -12.45 -2.26
N LYS A 302 -30.74 -12.35 -3.57
CA LYS A 302 -31.38 -11.35 -4.45
C LYS A 302 -32.90 -11.42 -4.49
N GLN A 303 -33.50 -12.52 -4.07
CA GLN A 303 -34.95 -12.72 -4.17
C GLN A 303 -35.76 -12.26 -2.95
N LYS A 304 -35.12 -11.76 -1.87
CA LYS A 304 -35.85 -11.40 -0.64
C LYS A 304 -36.08 -9.90 -0.44
N THR A 305 -35.66 -9.05 -1.36
CA THR A 305 -35.73 -7.57 -1.24
C THR A 305 -36.50 -6.90 -2.39
N SER A 306 -37.40 -7.60 -3.08
CA SER A 306 -38.31 -6.96 -4.03
C SER A 306 -39.75 -6.95 -3.48
#